data_72443b9069fa9a6880b2d16372768aef
#
_entry.id   72443b9069fa9a6880b2d16372768aef
#
_cell.length_a   1.000
_cell.length_b   1.000
_cell.length_c   1.000
_cell.angle_alpha   90.00
_cell.angle_beta   90.00
_cell.angle_gamma   90.00
#
_symmetry.space_group_name_H-M   'P 1'
#
loop_
_entity.id
_entity.type
_entity.pdbx_description
1 polymer ?
#
loop_
_entity_poly.entity_id
_entity_poly.type
_entity_poly.pdbx_seq_one_letter_code
_entity_poly.pdbx_strand_id
1 'polypeptide(L)'
;MSVTLHIESTDHEGQGIARNDGKTVFVEGGLTGETVAVRITRSKPNYDKATVEQVLQPSPFRVTPDCPHFGVCGGCSMQHLDARAQVAAKQRVLEDNFKHIGNVAAEQMLPPIEGPHWGYRHRARLSVRHVAKKGGVLVGFHEKRSSYVADMRECRVLPPAVSDLLLPLRTLVERLAIRDRAPQIEYAQGDGVPMLVLRHLEPVGDADLALLRAFTVEHHVQWYLQPKGPETAHPLAGEAHTLGYVLDEFGLRYHFQPTEFTQVNPHINAMLVRRAMCLLELRPDDRVGDLFCGLGNFTLPIAQQAAFTYGIEGSAPLIARARENAAGNGLSDRVDFAVANLFEIADDWFDTLPRLNKLLIDPPRDGALAVVKALPPAA
;
A
#
# COMPACT_ATOMS: atom_id res chain seq x y z
N MET A 1 -27.58 -14.04 -20.53
CA MET A 1 -28.51 -14.74 -19.63
C MET A 1 -28.06 -14.44 -18.22
N SER A 2 -28.98 -14.07 -17.35
CA SER A 2 -28.70 -13.89 -15.92
C SER A 2 -28.77 -15.26 -15.24
N VAL A 3 -27.82 -15.55 -14.37
CA VAL A 3 -27.73 -16.80 -13.61
C VAL A 3 -27.89 -16.46 -12.13
N THR A 4 -28.66 -17.24 -11.37
CA THR A 4 -28.80 -17.07 -9.93
C THR A 4 -27.76 -17.92 -9.22
N LEU A 5 -26.95 -17.32 -8.34
CA LEU A 5 -25.89 -17.99 -7.61
C LEU A 5 -25.98 -17.70 -6.11
N HIS A 6 -25.57 -18.69 -5.29
CA HIS A 6 -25.31 -18.50 -3.88
C HIS A 6 -23.82 -18.29 -3.65
N ILE A 7 -23.43 -17.24 -2.91
CA ILE A 7 -22.04 -16.90 -2.63
C ILE A 7 -21.57 -17.66 -1.38
N GLU A 8 -20.65 -18.59 -1.56
CA GLU A 8 -20.16 -19.49 -0.51
C GLU A 8 -19.06 -18.82 0.35
N SER A 9 -18.19 -18.03 -0.26
CA SER A 9 -17.06 -17.36 0.39
C SER A 9 -16.61 -16.12 -0.37
N THR A 10 -15.58 -15.45 0.14
CA THR A 10 -14.97 -14.27 -0.49
C THR A 10 -13.47 -14.51 -0.66
N ASP A 11 -12.92 -14.16 -1.82
CA ASP A 11 -11.47 -14.26 -2.08
C ASP A 11 -10.68 -13.06 -1.50
N HIS A 12 -9.36 -13.09 -1.67
CA HIS A 12 -8.45 -12.04 -1.21
C HIS A 12 -8.61 -10.69 -1.97
N GLU A 13 -9.26 -10.69 -3.13
CA GLU A 13 -9.57 -9.47 -3.91
C GLU A 13 -10.95 -8.89 -3.52
N GLY A 14 -11.69 -9.57 -2.64
CA GLY A 14 -13.05 -9.17 -2.22
C GLY A 14 -14.12 -9.58 -3.24
N GLN A 15 -13.85 -10.57 -4.10
CA GLN A 15 -14.83 -11.16 -5.00
C GLN A 15 -15.55 -12.32 -4.28
N GLY A 16 -16.85 -12.42 -4.44
CA GLY A 16 -17.60 -13.60 -4.00
C GLY A 16 -17.21 -14.83 -4.80
N ILE A 17 -17.15 -15.98 -4.14
CA ILE A 17 -16.93 -17.29 -4.77
C ILE A 17 -18.24 -18.06 -4.72
N ALA A 18 -18.67 -18.57 -5.88
CA ALA A 18 -19.85 -19.40 -6.04
C ALA A 18 -19.56 -20.62 -6.92
N ARG A 19 -20.50 -21.55 -6.98
CA ARG A 19 -20.48 -22.69 -7.90
C ARG A 19 -21.67 -22.62 -8.87
N ASN A 20 -21.39 -22.89 -10.14
CA ASN A 20 -22.40 -23.08 -11.18
C ASN A 20 -22.10 -24.37 -11.92
N ASP A 21 -22.97 -25.39 -11.77
CA ASP A 21 -22.78 -26.73 -12.33
C ASP A 21 -21.38 -27.32 -12.05
N GLY A 22 -20.91 -27.15 -10.80
CA GLY A 22 -19.60 -27.63 -10.34
C GLY A 22 -18.40 -26.70 -10.70
N LYS A 23 -18.60 -25.72 -11.56
CA LYS A 23 -17.58 -24.78 -11.98
C LYS A 23 -17.51 -23.57 -11.03
N THR A 24 -16.27 -23.17 -10.67
CA THR A 24 -16.06 -21.99 -9.83
C THR A 24 -16.42 -20.71 -10.56
N VAL A 25 -17.16 -19.82 -9.91
CA VAL A 25 -17.52 -18.50 -10.43
C VAL A 25 -17.04 -17.43 -9.45
N PHE A 26 -16.17 -16.53 -9.93
CA PHE A 26 -15.76 -15.34 -9.19
C PHE A 26 -16.73 -14.20 -9.47
N VAL A 27 -17.41 -13.73 -8.44
CA VAL A 27 -18.54 -12.80 -8.55
C VAL A 27 -18.17 -11.45 -7.99
N GLU A 28 -17.96 -10.46 -8.85
CA GLU A 28 -17.72 -9.08 -8.42
C GLU A 28 -18.98 -8.49 -7.79
N GLY A 29 -18.83 -7.93 -6.57
CA GLY A 29 -19.89 -7.30 -5.80
C GLY A 29 -20.76 -8.26 -5.00
N GLY A 30 -20.49 -9.58 -5.04
CA GLY A 30 -21.16 -10.58 -4.19
C GLY A 30 -20.48 -10.73 -2.84
N LEU A 31 -21.27 -10.89 -1.77
CA LEU A 31 -20.81 -11.12 -0.40
C LEU A 31 -21.19 -12.52 0.07
N THR A 32 -20.37 -13.10 0.91
CA THR A 32 -20.62 -14.41 1.51
C THR A 32 -22.01 -14.51 2.12
N GLY A 33 -22.73 -15.60 1.80
CA GLY A 33 -24.09 -15.89 2.27
C GLY A 33 -25.20 -15.24 1.43
N GLU A 34 -24.87 -14.48 0.39
CA GLU A 34 -25.87 -13.87 -0.48
C GLU A 34 -26.38 -14.82 -1.57
N THR A 35 -27.62 -14.60 -1.98
CA THR A 35 -28.16 -15.12 -3.23
C THR A 35 -28.27 -13.94 -4.21
N VAL A 36 -27.62 -14.05 -5.37
CA VAL A 36 -27.46 -12.97 -6.34
C VAL A 36 -27.80 -13.41 -7.75
N ALA A 37 -28.43 -12.54 -8.53
CA ALA A 37 -28.51 -12.67 -9.97
C ALA A 37 -27.27 -12.02 -10.59
N VAL A 38 -26.55 -12.76 -11.43
CA VAL A 38 -25.27 -12.34 -12.00
C VAL A 38 -25.26 -12.42 -13.52
N ARG A 39 -24.47 -11.58 -14.14
CA ARG A 39 -24.12 -11.66 -15.55
C ARG A 39 -22.70 -12.20 -15.69
N ILE A 40 -22.53 -13.32 -16.39
CA ILE A 40 -21.22 -13.86 -16.73
C ILE A 40 -20.52 -12.88 -17.68
N THR A 41 -19.34 -12.40 -17.25
CA THR A 41 -18.53 -11.43 -18.01
C THR A 41 -17.38 -12.08 -18.76
N ARG A 42 -16.90 -13.24 -18.26
CA ARG A 42 -15.85 -14.02 -18.91
C ARG A 42 -15.97 -15.49 -18.53
N SER A 43 -15.83 -16.38 -19.50
CA SER A 43 -15.76 -17.83 -19.25
C SER A 43 -14.39 -18.38 -19.63
N LYS A 44 -13.86 -19.27 -18.78
CA LYS A 44 -12.63 -20.05 -18.95
C LYS A 44 -12.93 -21.52 -18.70
N PRO A 45 -12.12 -22.48 -19.13
CA PRO A 45 -12.38 -23.90 -18.89
C PRO A 45 -12.64 -24.23 -17.41
N ASN A 46 -11.84 -23.68 -16.49
CA ASN A 46 -11.84 -24.04 -15.07
C ASN A 46 -12.64 -23.06 -14.18
N TYR A 47 -12.99 -21.88 -14.66
CA TYR A 47 -13.72 -20.87 -13.88
C TYR A 47 -14.43 -19.86 -14.77
N ASP A 48 -15.45 -19.22 -14.20
CA ASP A 48 -16.11 -18.06 -14.78
C ASP A 48 -15.87 -16.80 -13.95
N LYS A 49 -15.97 -15.63 -14.59
CA LYS A 49 -16.08 -14.34 -13.91
C LYS A 49 -17.45 -13.76 -14.16
N ALA A 50 -18.06 -13.24 -13.11
CA ALA A 50 -19.39 -12.65 -13.16
C ALA A 50 -19.44 -11.33 -12.40
N THR A 51 -20.47 -10.54 -12.65
CA THR A 51 -20.77 -9.31 -11.91
C THR A 51 -22.21 -9.40 -11.42
N VAL A 52 -22.46 -9.00 -10.18
CA VAL A 52 -23.80 -8.93 -9.60
C VAL A 52 -24.63 -7.90 -10.39
N GLU A 53 -25.80 -8.31 -10.87
CA GLU A 53 -26.82 -7.44 -11.44
C GLU A 53 -27.87 -7.08 -10.40
N GLN A 54 -28.26 -8.07 -9.56
CA GLN A 54 -29.22 -7.88 -8.48
C GLN A 54 -28.88 -8.76 -7.29
N VAL A 55 -28.98 -8.21 -6.10
CA VAL A 55 -28.94 -8.96 -4.84
C VAL A 55 -30.37 -9.40 -4.53
N LEU A 56 -30.62 -10.70 -4.54
CA LEU A 56 -31.95 -11.29 -4.30
C LEU A 56 -32.17 -11.50 -2.80
N GLN A 57 -31.13 -12.00 -2.11
CA GLN A 57 -31.11 -12.17 -0.67
C GLN A 57 -29.79 -11.59 -0.14
N PRO A 58 -29.83 -10.42 0.53
CA PRO A 58 -28.63 -9.76 0.99
C PRO A 58 -28.03 -10.42 2.24
N SER A 59 -26.72 -10.28 2.36
CA SER A 59 -26.00 -10.53 3.63
C SER A 59 -26.44 -9.49 4.69
N PRO A 60 -26.57 -9.88 5.97
CA PRO A 60 -26.82 -8.92 7.06
C PRO A 60 -25.70 -7.89 7.23
N PHE A 61 -24.53 -8.15 6.67
CA PHE A 61 -23.36 -7.26 6.68
C PHE A 61 -23.22 -6.40 5.43
N ARG A 62 -24.17 -6.48 4.49
CA ARG A 62 -24.15 -5.58 3.33
C ARG A 62 -24.53 -4.17 3.75
N VAL A 63 -23.71 -3.21 3.34
CA VAL A 63 -23.94 -1.78 3.57
C VAL A 63 -23.92 -1.02 2.24
N THR A 64 -24.53 0.17 2.24
CA THR A 64 -24.34 1.11 1.13
C THR A 64 -22.95 1.72 1.25
N PRO A 65 -22.11 1.65 0.19
CA PRO A 65 -20.79 2.29 0.21
C PRO A 65 -20.88 3.80 0.41
N ASP A 66 -20.10 4.34 1.35
CA ASP A 66 -20.05 5.78 1.61
C ASP A 66 -19.38 6.57 0.48
N CYS A 67 -18.48 5.93 -0.30
CA CYS A 67 -17.78 6.58 -1.40
C CYS A 67 -18.63 6.57 -2.66
N PRO A 68 -18.95 7.74 -3.25
CA PRO A 68 -19.78 7.82 -4.47
C PRO A 68 -19.10 7.23 -5.70
N HIS A 69 -17.78 7.00 -5.63
CA HIS A 69 -16.99 6.43 -6.73
C HIS A 69 -16.79 4.92 -6.60
N PHE A 70 -17.32 4.29 -5.53
CA PHE A 70 -17.24 2.84 -5.37
C PHE A 70 -17.92 2.11 -6.53
N GLY A 71 -17.28 1.05 -7.00
CA GLY A 71 -17.77 0.29 -8.17
C GLY A 71 -17.20 0.78 -9.51
N VAL A 72 -16.85 2.05 -9.65
CA VAL A 72 -16.17 2.62 -10.82
C VAL A 72 -14.68 2.74 -10.56
N CYS A 73 -14.29 3.43 -9.49
CA CYS A 73 -12.90 3.57 -9.07
C CYS A 73 -12.32 2.21 -8.63
N GLY A 74 -11.11 1.88 -9.12
CA GLY A 74 -10.40 0.64 -8.78
C GLY A 74 -9.65 0.67 -7.44
N GLY A 75 -9.70 1.79 -6.70
CA GLY A 75 -8.94 1.94 -5.46
C GLY A 75 -9.46 1.14 -4.26
N CYS A 76 -10.74 0.73 -4.27
CA CYS A 76 -11.38 -0.01 -3.18
C CYS A 76 -12.24 -1.16 -3.71
N SER A 77 -12.23 -2.30 -3.00
CA SER A 77 -12.96 -3.50 -3.42
C SER A 77 -14.11 -3.93 -2.48
N MET A 78 -14.11 -3.50 -1.20
CA MET A 78 -14.97 -4.09 -0.17
C MET A 78 -15.87 -3.09 0.58
N GLN A 79 -16.06 -1.86 0.09
CA GLN A 79 -16.87 -0.86 0.81
C GLN A 79 -18.36 -1.21 0.95
N HIS A 80 -18.87 -2.18 0.20
CA HIS A 80 -20.24 -2.71 0.29
C HIS A 80 -20.40 -3.75 1.41
N LEU A 81 -19.31 -4.08 2.13
CA LEU A 81 -19.28 -4.94 3.31
C LEU A 81 -19.00 -4.09 4.54
N ASP A 82 -19.76 -4.29 5.61
CA ASP A 82 -19.51 -3.65 6.92
C ASP A 82 -18.04 -3.76 7.34
N ALA A 83 -17.49 -2.70 7.92
CA ALA A 83 -16.07 -2.61 8.20
C ALA A 83 -15.54 -3.72 9.14
N ARG A 84 -16.34 -4.11 10.15
CA ARG A 84 -15.97 -5.22 11.05
C ARG A 84 -16.03 -6.57 10.33
N ALA A 85 -17.03 -6.73 9.45
CA ALA A 85 -17.13 -7.91 8.63
C ALA A 85 -16.00 -8.01 7.57
N GLN A 86 -15.44 -6.87 7.12
CA GLN A 86 -14.22 -6.88 6.27
C GLN A 86 -13.02 -7.49 7.00
N VAL A 87 -12.86 -7.22 8.29
CA VAL A 87 -11.78 -7.82 9.10
C VAL A 87 -11.95 -9.33 9.19
N ALA A 88 -13.17 -9.79 9.52
CA ALA A 88 -13.48 -11.21 9.58
C ALA A 88 -13.28 -11.93 8.23
N ALA A 89 -13.70 -11.30 7.13
CA ALA A 89 -13.48 -11.84 5.78
C ALA A 89 -11.99 -11.99 5.43
N LYS A 90 -11.17 -11.00 5.77
CA LYS A 90 -9.71 -11.04 5.55
C LYS A 90 -9.03 -12.09 6.44
N GLN A 91 -9.45 -12.23 7.70
CA GLN A 91 -8.97 -13.28 8.57
C GLN A 91 -9.29 -14.66 8.00
N ARG A 92 -10.52 -14.87 7.52
CA ARG A 92 -10.92 -16.13 6.88
C ARG A 92 -10.02 -16.49 5.70
N VAL A 93 -9.67 -15.51 4.84
CA VAL A 93 -8.74 -15.75 3.72
C VAL A 93 -7.37 -16.21 4.23
N LEU A 94 -6.86 -15.63 5.32
CA LEU A 94 -5.61 -16.05 5.94
C LEU A 94 -5.69 -17.50 6.46
N GLU A 95 -6.76 -17.84 7.16
CA GLU A 95 -7.00 -19.20 7.68
C GLU A 95 -7.11 -20.23 6.56
N ASP A 96 -7.83 -19.91 5.48
CA ASP A 96 -7.97 -20.76 4.30
C ASP A 96 -6.62 -20.95 3.60
N ASN A 97 -5.77 -19.91 3.52
CA ASN A 97 -4.43 -20.02 2.96
C ASN A 97 -3.52 -20.92 3.81
N PHE A 98 -3.55 -20.81 5.13
CA PHE A 98 -2.84 -21.72 6.03
C PHE A 98 -3.26 -23.16 5.79
N LYS A 99 -4.57 -23.42 5.77
CA LYS A 99 -5.12 -24.77 5.63
C LYS A 99 -4.91 -25.37 4.24
N HIS A 100 -5.20 -24.62 3.17
CA HIS A 100 -5.31 -25.17 1.83
C HIS A 100 -4.06 -24.98 0.95
N ILE A 101 -3.24 -23.97 1.27
CA ILE A 101 -1.99 -23.69 0.54
C ILE A 101 -0.79 -24.13 1.38
N GLY A 102 -0.70 -23.64 2.61
CA GLY A 102 0.40 -23.93 3.51
C GLY A 102 0.34 -25.33 4.13
N ASN A 103 -0.86 -25.93 4.19
CA ASN A 103 -1.13 -27.19 4.90
C ASN A 103 -0.62 -27.14 6.36
N VAL A 104 -0.81 -26.00 7.00
CA VAL A 104 -0.42 -25.72 8.39
C VAL A 104 -1.62 -25.23 9.18
N ALA A 105 -1.58 -25.42 10.49
CA ALA A 105 -2.52 -24.85 11.44
C ALA A 105 -1.75 -23.98 12.44
N ALA A 106 -2.23 -22.76 12.68
CA ALA A 106 -1.69 -21.91 13.73
C ALA A 106 -2.15 -22.44 15.11
N GLU A 107 -1.22 -22.55 16.05
CA GLU A 107 -1.56 -22.93 17.44
C GLU A 107 -2.39 -21.83 18.12
N GLN A 108 -2.11 -20.58 17.77
CA GLN A 108 -2.82 -19.42 18.27
C GLN A 108 -3.06 -18.40 17.17
N MET A 109 -4.30 -17.94 17.04
CA MET A 109 -4.67 -16.80 16.21
C MET A 109 -4.77 -15.55 17.08
N LEU A 110 -3.90 -14.58 16.82
CA LEU A 110 -3.94 -13.29 17.51
C LEU A 110 -5.08 -12.42 16.99
N PRO A 111 -5.65 -11.53 17.82
CA PRO A 111 -6.62 -10.56 17.34
C PRO A 111 -6.06 -9.72 16.19
N PRO A 112 -6.87 -9.41 15.17
CA PRO A 112 -6.44 -8.54 14.08
C PRO A 112 -6.08 -7.14 14.58
N ILE A 113 -5.20 -6.45 13.85
CA ILE A 113 -4.94 -5.03 14.06
C ILE A 113 -5.96 -4.25 13.25
N GLU A 114 -6.71 -3.40 13.92
CA GLU A 114 -7.71 -2.53 13.32
C GLU A 114 -7.34 -1.06 13.48
N GLY A 115 -7.79 -0.22 12.55
CA GLY A 115 -7.52 1.22 12.57
C GLY A 115 -8.63 2.01 11.90
N PRO A 116 -8.42 3.31 11.68
CA PRO A 116 -9.39 4.17 11.00
C PRO A 116 -9.79 3.59 9.64
N HIS A 117 -11.09 3.60 9.35
CA HIS A 117 -11.63 3.10 8.06
C HIS A 117 -11.45 4.12 6.93
N TRP A 118 -11.33 5.40 7.26
CA TRP A 118 -11.21 6.53 6.37
C TRP A 118 -10.03 7.42 6.71
N GLY A 119 -9.55 8.22 5.76
CA GLY A 119 -8.47 9.18 5.96
C GLY A 119 -7.11 8.57 6.27
N TYR A 120 -6.95 7.27 6.16
CA TYR A 120 -5.76 6.55 6.62
C TYR A 120 -4.61 6.51 5.60
N ARG A 121 -4.88 6.85 4.34
CA ARG A 121 -3.93 6.62 3.25
C ARG A 121 -3.05 7.83 3.04
N HIS A 122 -1.85 7.81 3.61
CA HIS A 122 -0.87 8.90 3.54
C HIS A 122 0.04 8.84 2.30
N ARG A 123 -0.24 7.95 1.38
CA ARG A 123 0.48 7.84 0.11
C ARG A 123 -0.44 7.38 -1.01
N ALA A 124 -0.41 8.08 -2.13
CA ALA A 124 -1.21 7.71 -3.30
C ALA A 124 -0.52 8.13 -4.61
N ARG A 125 -0.81 7.39 -5.66
CA ARG A 125 -0.43 7.71 -7.02
C ARG A 125 -1.71 8.00 -7.79
N LEU A 126 -1.92 9.27 -8.12
CA LEU A 126 -3.05 9.76 -8.88
C LEU A 126 -2.66 9.83 -10.35
N SER A 127 -3.42 9.18 -11.19
CA SER A 127 -3.29 9.29 -12.64
C SER A 127 -3.92 10.59 -13.11
N VAL A 128 -3.30 11.22 -14.09
CA VAL A 128 -3.75 12.46 -14.70
C VAL A 128 -4.00 12.22 -16.19
N ARG A 129 -5.15 12.66 -16.67
CA ARG A 129 -5.50 12.53 -18.09
C ARG A 129 -6.39 13.68 -18.56
N HIS A 130 -5.98 14.37 -19.61
CA HIS A 130 -6.87 15.28 -20.30
C HIS A 130 -7.83 14.50 -21.21
N VAL A 131 -9.14 14.67 -20.99
CA VAL A 131 -10.22 13.98 -21.69
C VAL A 131 -11.28 15.00 -22.08
N ALA A 132 -11.15 15.61 -23.25
CA ALA A 132 -12.05 16.67 -23.73
C ALA A 132 -13.53 16.26 -23.69
N LYS A 133 -13.86 14.99 -24.01
CA LYS A 133 -15.23 14.44 -23.94
C LYS A 133 -15.82 14.38 -22.54
N LYS A 134 -14.99 14.41 -21.48
CA LYS A 134 -15.40 14.43 -20.06
C LYS A 134 -15.25 15.82 -19.43
N GLY A 135 -15.04 16.87 -20.25
CA GLY A 135 -14.99 18.25 -19.80
C GLY A 135 -13.61 18.73 -19.31
N GLY A 136 -12.50 18.06 -19.70
CA GLY A 136 -11.15 18.51 -19.39
C GLY A 136 -10.29 17.48 -18.67
N VAL A 137 -9.43 17.94 -17.75
CA VAL A 137 -8.50 17.08 -17.01
C VAL A 137 -9.20 16.29 -15.93
N LEU A 138 -8.90 15.00 -15.86
CA LEU A 138 -9.22 14.10 -14.76
C LEU A 138 -7.98 13.84 -13.91
N VAL A 139 -8.15 13.86 -12.59
CA VAL A 139 -7.13 13.47 -11.60
C VAL A 139 -7.76 12.45 -10.65
N GLY A 140 -7.17 11.27 -10.52
CA GLY A 140 -7.73 10.22 -9.67
C GLY A 140 -7.08 8.86 -9.88
N PHE A 141 -7.68 7.83 -9.31
CA PHE A 141 -7.27 6.45 -9.54
C PHE A 141 -7.83 5.93 -10.87
N HIS A 142 -7.26 4.83 -11.34
CA HIS A 142 -7.82 4.14 -12.50
C HIS A 142 -9.22 3.55 -12.18
N GLU A 143 -10.07 3.47 -13.19
CA GLU A 143 -11.29 2.70 -13.13
C GLU A 143 -10.96 1.21 -12.94
N LYS A 144 -11.88 0.45 -12.37
CA LYS A 144 -11.70 -0.99 -12.17
C LYS A 144 -11.40 -1.69 -13.50
N ARG A 145 -10.31 -2.46 -13.54
CA ARG A 145 -9.89 -3.26 -14.71
C ARG A 145 -9.75 -2.45 -16.00
N SER A 146 -9.40 -1.20 -15.88
CA SER A 146 -9.29 -0.26 -16.98
C SER A 146 -8.03 0.60 -16.84
N SER A 147 -7.54 1.15 -17.96
CA SER A 147 -6.51 2.19 -17.98
C SER A 147 -7.11 3.60 -17.96
N TYR A 148 -8.43 3.72 -17.91
CA TYR A 148 -9.09 5.02 -17.82
C TYR A 148 -8.99 5.57 -16.40
N VAL A 149 -8.93 6.89 -16.29
CA VAL A 149 -8.97 7.59 -15.01
C VAL A 149 -10.43 7.78 -14.59
N ALA A 150 -10.76 7.36 -13.37
CA ALA A 150 -12.08 7.57 -12.81
C ALA A 150 -12.34 9.07 -12.60
N ASP A 151 -13.55 9.51 -12.93
CA ASP A 151 -13.98 10.89 -12.70
C ASP A 151 -14.31 11.08 -11.22
N MET A 152 -13.27 11.32 -10.42
CA MET A 152 -13.36 11.44 -8.98
C MET A 152 -13.44 12.90 -8.55
N ARG A 153 -14.27 13.18 -7.54
CA ARG A 153 -14.36 14.49 -6.89
C ARG A 153 -13.85 14.48 -5.46
N GLU A 154 -13.87 13.32 -4.84
CA GLU A 154 -13.41 13.07 -3.48
C GLU A 154 -12.82 11.66 -3.37
N CYS A 155 -12.05 11.41 -2.31
CA CYS A 155 -11.56 10.07 -1.98
C CYS A 155 -11.51 9.87 -0.47
N ARG A 156 -12.42 9.10 0.07
CA ARG A 156 -12.58 8.90 1.52
C ARG A 156 -11.40 8.21 2.20
N VAL A 157 -10.60 7.44 1.48
CA VAL A 157 -9.41 6.80 2.07
C VAL A 157 -8.21 7.74 2.18
N LEU A 158 -8.18 8.84 1.41
CA LEU A 158 -7.20 9.90 1.60
C LEU A 158 -7.58 10.77 2.81
N PRO A 159 -6.60 11.40 3.50
CA PRO A 159 -6.91 12.44 4.48
C PRO A 159 -7.80 13.53 3.86
N PRO A 160 -8.77 14.09 4.61
CA PRO A 160 -9.73 15.06 4.07
C PRO A 160 -9.05 16.20 3.31
N ALA A 161 -8.00 16.80 3.90
CA ALA A 161 -7.25 17.89 3.27
C ALA A 161 -6.66 17.53 1.90
N VAL A 162 -6.32 16.24 1.67
CA VAL A 162 -5.79 15.76 0.39
C VAL A 162 -6.90 15.35 -0.57
N SER A 163 -7.98 14.78 -0.04
CA SER A 163 -9.19 14.50 -0.82
C SER A 163 -9.74 15.77 -1.47
N ASP A 164 -9.78 16.87 -0.72
CA ASP A 164 -10.26 18.18 -1.16
C ASP A 164 -9.37 18.81 -2.25
N LEU A 165 -8.13 18.35 -2.41
CA LEU A 165 -7.25 18.79 -3.50
C LEU A 165 -7.60 18.21 -4.88
N LEU A 166 -8.43 17.17 -4.97
CA LEU A 166 -8.69 16.50 -6.27
C LEU A 166 -9.25 17.46 -7.32
N LEU A 167 -10.22 18.32 -6.97
CA LEU A 167 -10.78 19.31 -7.89
C LEU A 167 -9.82 20.48 -8.15
N PRO A 168 -9.18 21.10 -7.14
CA PRO A 168 -8.13 22.08 -7.35
C PRO A 168 -6.99 21.57 -8.25
N LEU A 169 -6.55 20.32 -8.09
CA LEU A 169 -5.52 19.72 -8.94
C LEU A 169 -5.97 19.59 -10.40
N ARG A 170 -7.23 19.27 -10.65
CA ARG A 170 -7.78 19.28 -12.02
C ARG A 170 -7.69 20.67 -12.65
N THR A 171 -8.13 21.67 -11.89
CA THR A 171 -8.09 23.09 -12.33
C THR A 171 -6.67 23.56 -12.58
N LEU A 172 -5.74 23.20 -11.70
CA LEU A 172 -4.32 23.51 -11.88
C LEU A 172 -3.78 22.88 -13.18
N VAL A 173 -3.92 21.57 -13.32
CA VAL A 173 -3.35 20.84 -14.47
C VAL A 173 -3.98 21.31 -15.78
N GLU A 174 -5.28 21.63 -15.82
CA GLU A 174 -5.93 22.19 -17.03
C GLU A 174 -5.26 23.45 -17.53
N ARG A 175 -4.68 24.26 -16.63
CA ARG A 175 -4.00 25.52 -16.93
C ARG A 175 -2.54 25.34 -17.30
N LEU A 176 -1.93 24.18 -17.02
CA LEU A 176 -0.54 23.92 -17.37
C LEU A 176 -0.39 23.78 -18.90
N ALA A 177 0.66 24.38 -19.43
CA ALA A 177 1.03 24.18 -20.84
C ALA A 177 1.34 22.71 -21.14
N ILE A 178 1.91 22.01 -20.15
CA ILE A 178 2.27 20.57 -20.23
C ILE A 178 1.14 19.63 -19.82
N ARG A 179 -0.13 20.07 -19.73
CA ARG A 179 -1.26 19.24 -19.22
C ARG A 179 -1.38 17.86 -19.87
N ASP A 180 -1.10 17.75 -21.16
CA ASP A 180 -1.13 16.48 -21.90
C ASP A 180 0.13 15.62 -21.70
N ARG A 181 1.15 16.18 -21.03
CA ARG A 181 2.46 15.59 -20.77
C ARG A 181 2.76 15.42 -19.29
N ALA A 182 1.76 15.58 -18.43
CA ALA A 182 1.81 15.40 -16.98
C ALA A 182 0.92 14.21 -16.58
N PRO A 183 1.38 12.95 -16.74
CA PRO A 183 0.52 11.77 -16.62
C PRO A 183 0.17 11.39 -15.19
N GLN A 184 0.84 11.92 -14.16
CA GLN A 184 0.74 11.45 -12.80
C GLN A 184 1.10 12.53 -11.78
N ILE A 185 0.37 12.53 -10.68
CA ILE A 185 0.71 13.23 -9.45
C ILE A 185 0.79 12.18 -8.33
N GLU A 186 1.97 12.04 -7.69
CA GLU A 186 2.08 11.25 -6.48
C GLU A 186 1.89 12.15 -5.27
N TYR A 187 1.19 11.62 -4.28
CA TYR A 187 1.01 12.21 -2.97
C TYR A 187 1.77 11.38 -1.94
N ALA A 188 2.52 12.05 -1.07
CA ALA A 188 3.16 11.48 0.10
C ALA A 188 3.06 12.44 1.27
N GLN A 189 2.80 11.92 2.48
CA GLN A 189 2.72 12.70 3.70
C GLN A 189 3.35 11.93 4.86
N GLY A 190 4.14 12.67 5.65
CA GLY A 190 4.53 12.29 7.00
C GLY A 190 3.75 13.12 8.02
N ASP A 191 4.43 13.55 9.09
CA ASP A 191 3.82 14.37 10.15
C ASP A 191 3.67 15.86 9.75
N GLY A 192 4.23 16.25 8.60
CA GLY A 192 4.21 17.62 8.10
C GLY A 192 3.21 17.87 6.97
N VAL A 193 3.51 18.88 6.16
CA VAL A 193 2.69 19.25 5.01
C VAL A 193 2.70 18.18 3.93
N PRO A 194 1.57 18.02 3.20
CA PRO A 194 1.51 17.09 2.07
C PRO A 194 2.52 17.44 0.98
N MET A 195 3.18 16.42 0.44
CA MET A 195 4.03 16.56 -0.73
C MET A 195 3.36 15.98 -1.96
N LEU A 196 3.44 16.71 -3.06
CA LEU A 196 2.94 16.33 -4.37
C LEU A 196 4.12 16.24 -5.34
N VAL A 197 4.24 15.12 -6.05
CA VAL A 197 5.27 14.91 -7.06
C VAL A 197 4.60 14.93 -8.43
N LEU A 198 4.87 15.95 -9.23
CA LEU A 198 4.38 16.04 -10.59
C LEU A 198 5.33 15.28 -11.52
N ARG A 199 4.89 14.15 -12.04
CA ARG A 199 5.59 13.50 -13.14
C ARG A 199 5.30 14.24 -14.44
N HIS A 200 6.36 14.61 -15.15
CA HIS A 200 6.24 15.33 -16.42
C HIS A 200 7.14 14.70 -17.49
N LEU A 201 6.68 14.71 -18.73
CA LEU A 201 7.36 14.11 -19.89
C LEU A 201 8.04 15.15 -20.78
N GLU A 202 7.81 16.43 -20.49
CA GLU A 202 8.41 17.60 -21.16
C GLU A 202 8.85 18.62 -20.10
N PRO A 203 9.81 19.48 -20.37
CA PRO A 203 10.25 20.51 -19.42
C PRO A 203 9.09 21.39 -18.96
N VAL A 204 9.08 21.72 -17.67
CA VAL A 204 8.11 22.63 -17.05
C VAL A 204 8.60 24.06 -17.26
N GLY A 205 7.85 24.86 -17.99
CA GLY A 205 8.20 26.26 -18.30
C GLY A 205 7.89 27.20 -17.13
N ASP A 206 8.41 28.44 -17.18
CA ASP A 206 8.28 29.43 -16.11
C ASP A 206 6.83 29.75 -15.75
N ALA A 207 5.92 29.79 -16.74
CA ALA A 207 4.49 30.01 -16.50
C ALA A 207 3.87 28.87 -15.67
N ASP A 208 4.20 27.62 -15.98
CA ASP A 208 3.73 26.46 -15.24
C ASP A 208 4.36 26.41 -13.84
N LEU A 209 5.66 26.75 -13.71
CA LEU A 209 6.32 26.88 -12.39
C LEU A 209 5.65 27.93 -11.50
N ALA A 210 5.22 29.07 -12.09
CA ALA A 210 4.49 30.09 -11.36
C ALA A 210 3.13 29.59 -10.85
N LEU A 211 2.40 28.80 -11.67
CA LEU A 211 1.13 28.17 -11.26
C LEU A 211 1.32 27.17 -10.11
N LEU A 212 2.35 26.33 -10.19
CA LEU A 212 2.68 25.38 -9.13
C LEU A 212 3.04 26.09 -7.82
N ARG A 213 3.84 27.17 -7.87
CA ARG A 213 4.16 27.99 -6.68
C ARG A 213 2.93 28.64 -6.06
N ALA A 214 2.03 29.19 -6.89
CA ALA A 214 0.77 29.75 -6.41
C ALA A 214 -0.06 28.68 -5.69
N PHE A 215 -0.15 27.49 -6.26
CA PHE A 215 -0.86 26.35 -5.65
C PHE A 215 -0.24 25.93 -4.30
N THR A 216 1.11 25.95 -4.18
CA THR A 216 1.80 25.71 -2.91
C THR A 216 1.28 26.63 -1.79
N VAL A 217 1.19 27.92 -2.07
CA VAL A 217 0.77 28.92 -1.09
C VAL A 217 -0.72 28.78 -0.74
N GLU A 218 -1.57 28.61 -1.76
CA GLU A 218 -3.02 28.51 -1.61
C GLU A 218 -3.47 27.27 -0.83
N HIS A 219 -2.83 26.14 -1.07
CA HIS A 219 -3.26 24.85 -0.55
C HIS A 219 -2.33 24.25 0.50
N HIS A 220 -1.28 24.95 0.90
CA HIS A 220 -0.31 24.50 1.91
C HIS A 220 0.30 23.13 1.60
N VAL A 221 0.73 22.92 0.34
CA VAL A 221 1.40 21.71 -0.13
C VAL A 221 2.81 22.03 -0.61
N GLN A 222 3.64 21.02 -0.79
CA GLN A 222 4.96 21.14 -1.39
C GLN A 222 5.01 20.38 -2.72
N TRP A 223 5.69 20.93 -3.71
CA TRP A 223 5.85 20.28 -5.01
C TRP A 223 7.26 19.75 -5.21
N TYR A 224 7.30 18.56 -5.77
CA TYR A 224 8.47 17.96 -6.42
C TYR A 224 8.17 17.77 -7.90
N LEU A 225 9.19 17.89 -8.74
CA LEU A 225 9.14 17.62 -10.17
C LEU A 225 9.89 16.34 -10.46
N GLN A 226 9.31 15.47 -11.29
CA GLN A 226 9.89 14.17 -11.64
C GLN A 226 9.92 14.01 -13.17
N PRO A 227 11.05 14.34 -13.83
CA PRO A 227 11.18 14.25 -15.29
C PRO A 227 11.32 12.82 -15.83
N LYS A 228 11.86 11.90 -15.04
CA LYS A 228 12.11 10.49 -15.45
C LYS A 228 11.74 9.51 -14.36
N GLY A 229 12.68 8.70 -13.89
CA GLY A 229 12.49 7.75 -12.80
C GLY A 229 12.35 8.41 -11.42
N PRO A 230 11.98 7.64 -10.39
CA PRO A 230 11.81 8.16 -9.02
C PRO A 230 13.04 8.90 -8.49
N GLU A 231 14.23 8.48 -8.87
CA GLU A 231 15.54 9.05 -8.50
C GLU A 231 15.77 10.46 -9.05
N THR A 232 14.97 10.87 -10.04
CA THR A 232 15.08 12.22 -10.64
C THR A 232 14.16 13.23 -9.96
N ALA A 233 13.39 12.82 -8.96
CA ALA A 233 12.49 13.72 -8.26
C ALA A 233 13.29 14.76 -7.47
N HIS A 234 12.96 16.04 -7.66
CA HIS A 234 13.61 17.17 -7.01
C HIS A 234 12.58 18.23 -6.60
N PRO A 235 12.83 19.02 -5.54
CA PRO A 235 11.89 20.04 -5.08
C PRO A 235 11.74 21.17 -6.13
N LEU A 236 10.52 21.71 -6.20
CA LEU A 236 10.18 22.82 -7.09
C LEU A 236 10.95 24.12 -6.76
N ALA A 237 11.14 24.41 -5.49
CA ALA A 237 11.84 25.59 -5.00
C ALA A 237 12.98 25.14 -4.08
N GLY A 238 14.22 25.28 -4.55
CA GLY A 238 15.53 25.29 -3.91
C GLY A 238 15.77 24.52 -2.60
N GLU A 239 14.86 24.48 -1.67
CA GLU A 239 15.00 23.79 -0.40
C GLU A 239 14.24 22.47 -0.41
N ALA A 240 14.95 21.37 -0.13
CA ALA A 240 14.35 20.06 0.06
C ALA A 240 13.59 20.06 1.40
N HIS A 241 12.27 19.98 1.35
CA HIS A 241 11.48 19.65 2.53
C HIS A 241 11.59 18.15 2.76
N THR A 242 12.11 17.79 3.92
CA THR A 242 12.23 16.38 4.31
C THR A 242 10.89 15.90 4.86
N LEU A 243 10.33 14.86 4.25
CA LEU A 243 9.24 14.11 4.85
C LEU A 243 9.76 13.28 6.02
N GLY A 244 8.98 13.19 7.07
CA GLY A 244 9.32 12.36 8.22
C GLY A 244 8.08 11.89 8.96
N TYR A 245 8.24 10.84 9.74
CA TYR A 245 7.26 10.39 10.73
C TYR A 245 7.98 9.96 12.02
N VAL A 246 7.23 9.95 13.10
CA VAL A 246 7.70 9.52 14.41
C VAL A 246 6.98 8.23 14.82
N LEU A 247 7.73 7.27 15.34
CA LEU A 247 7.18 6.17 16.11
C LEU A 247 7.29 6.56 17.59
N ASP A 248 6.27 7.25 18.10
CA ASP A 248 6.25 7.89 19.43
C ASP A 248 6.61 6.95 20.56
N GLU A 249 6.10 5.70 20.52
CA GLU A 249 6.37 4.68 21.54
C GLU A 249 7.85 4.37 21.69
N PHE A 250 8.61 4.49 20.61
CA PHE A 250 10.05 4.20 20.55
C PHE A 250 10.89 5.47 20.56
N GLY A 251 10.29 6.66 20.44
CA GLY A 251 10.98 7.93 20.31
C GLY A 251 11.83 8.04 19.04
N LEU A 252 11.52 7.23 18.02
CA LEU A 252 12.29 7.14 16.78
C LEU A 252 11.74 8.05 15.70
N ARG A 253 12.63 8.81 15.06
CA ARG A 253 12.31 9.68 13.92
C ARG A 253 12.84 9.09 12.63
N TYR A 254 11.98 9.07 11.61
CA TYR A 254 12.32 8.58 10.28
C TYR A 254 12.19 9.71 9.28
N HIS A 255 13.17 9.80 8.40
CA HIS A 255 13.14 10.67 7.23
C HIS A 255 13.00 9.83 5.98
N PHE A 256 12.30 10.38 4.97
CA PHE A 256 12.13 9.71 3.68
C PHE A 256 11.91 10.72 2.55
N GLN A 257 12.14 10.30 1.32
CA GLN A 257 11.81 11.09 0.12
C GLN A 257 10.40 10.76 -0.36
N PRO A 258 9.71 11.68 -1.04
CA PRO A 258 8.35 11.45 -1.49
C PRO A 258 8.18 10.26 -2.43
N THR A 259 9.25 9.81 -3.08
CA THR A 259 9.26 8.62 -3.96
C THR A 259 9.70 7.33 -3.26
N GLU A 260 10.24 7.39 -2.04
CA GLU A 260 10.64 6.22 -1.26
C GLU A 260 9.41 5.54 -0.63
N PHE A 261 9.48 4.21 -0.50
CA PHE A 261 8.38 3.45 0.09
C PHE A 261 8.24 3.70 1.60
N THR A 262 7.02 3.96 2.02
CA THR A 262 6.60 3.96 3.44
C THR A 262 5.25 3.28 3.56
N GLN A 263 4.91 2.78 4.75
CA GLN A 263 3.60 2.21 5.04
C GLN A 263 2.50 3.27 4.83
N VAL A 264 1.48 2.92 4.04
CA VAL A 264 0.44 3.89 3.63
C VAL A 264 -0.50 4.30 4.76
N ASN A 265 -0.57 3.50 5.82
CA ASN A 265 -1.39 3.73 7.00
C ASN A 265 -0.49 3.86 8.23
N PRO A 266 -0.13 5.09 8.66
CA PRO A 266 0.78 5.31 9.77
C PRO A 266 0.25 4.75 11.11
N HIS A 267 -1.07 4.79 11.33
CA HIS A 267 -1.67 4.23 12.54
C HIS A 267 -1.47 2.71 12.63
N ILE A 268 -1.76 2.00 11.54
CA ILE A 268 -1.54 0.54 11.48
C ILE A 268 -0.04 0.24 11.53
N ASN A 269 0.82 1.06 10.92
CA ASN A 269 2.27 0.89 10.99
C ASN A 269 2.76 0.91 12.45
N ALA A 270 2.38 1.90 13.24
CA ALA A 270 2.78 1.99 14.65
C ALA A 270 2.33 0.76 15.46
N MET A 271 1.08 0.32 15.27
CA MET A 271 0.55 -0.89 15.94
C MET A 271 1.23 -2.17 15.48
N LEU A 272 1.59 -2.27 14.19
CA LEU A 272 2.29 -3.42 13.62
C LEU A 272 3.71 -3.52 14.17
N VAL A 273 4.44 -2.40 14.24
CA VAL A 273 5.77 -2.34 14.83
C VAL A 273 5.71 -2.76 16.31
N ARG A 274 4.79 -2.19 17.10
CA ARG A 274 4.59 -2.60 18.49
C ARG A 274 4.36 -4.11 18.62
N ARG A 275 3.46 -4.67 17.81
CA ARG A 275 3.17 -6.12 17.83
C ARG A 275 4.40 -6.95 17.47
N ALA A 276 5.15 -6.54 16.45
CA ALA A 276 6.37 -7.23 16.06
C ALA A 276 7.39 -7.24 17.21
N MET A 277 7.59 -6.10 17.90
CA MET A 277 8.48 -6.04 19.08
C MET A 277 8.02 -6.97 20.19
N CYS A 278 6.72 -7.00 20.50
CA CYS A 278 6.18 -7.93 21.50
C CYS A 278 6.40 -9.41 21.12
N LEU A 279 6.21 -9.77 19.85
CA LEU A 279 6.35 -11.16 19.39
C LEU A 279 7.81 -11.60 19.26
N LEU A 280 8.71 -10.67 18.98
CA LEU A 280 10.14 -10.98 18.95
C LEU A 280 10.71 -11.28 20.33
N GLU A 281 10.07 -10.85 21.42
CA GLU A 281 10.53 -11.09 22.80
C GLU A 281 12.04 -10.84 22.95
N LEU A 282 12.46 -9.63 22.54
CA LEU A 282 13.88 -9.28 22.41
C LEU A 282 14.61 -9.30 23.76
N ARG A 283 15.84 -9.80 23.73
CA ARG A 283 16.80 -9.81 24.84
C ARG A 283 18.01 -8.96 24.48
N PRO A 284 18.73 -8.42 25.47
CA PRO A 284 19.90 -7.58 25.24
C PRO A 284 21.07 -8.26 24.48
N ASP A 285 21.11 -9.58 24.43
CA ASP A 285 22.09 -10.39 23.73
C ASP A 285 21.64 -10.90 22.35
N ASP A 286 20.39 -10.61 21.96
CA ASP A 286 19.86 -11.04 20.66
C ASP A 286 20.55 -10.35 19.49
N ARG A 287 20.71 -11.10 18.42
CA ARG A 287 21.20 -10.67 17.10
C ARG A 287 20.12 -10.96 16.07
N VAL A 288 19.52 -9.90 15.55
CA VAL A 288 18.28 -10.01 14.77
C VAL A 288 18.51 -9.64 13.31
N GLY A 289 18.00 -10.44 12.38
CA GLY A 289 17.89 -10.09 10.97
C GLY A 289 16.53 -9.46 10.68
N ASP A 290 16.55 -8.33 9.97
CA ASP A 290 15.35 -7.67 9.44
C ASP A 290 15.42 -7.72 7.91
N LEU A 291 14.66 -8.64 7.29
CA LEU A 291 14.68 -8.88 5.86
C LEU A 291 13.54 -8.10 5.17
N PHE A 292 13.87 -7.43 4.08
CA PHE A 292 13.05 -6.41 3.42
C PHE A 292 12.89 -5.15 4.29
N CYS A 293 13.99 -4.72 4.93
CA CYS A 293 13.95 -3.71 5.98
C CYS A 293 13.55 -2.30 5.51
N GLY A 294 13.53 -2.04 4.21
CA GLY A 294 13.22 -0.73 3.65
C GLY A 294 14.13 0.37 4.20
N LEU A 295 13.53 1.43 4.74
CA LEU A 295 14.24 2.55 5.39
C LEU A 295 14.53 2.31 6.89
N GLY A 296 14.37 1.06 7.37
CA GLY A 296 14.66 0.68 8.76
C GLY A 296 13.46 0.72 9.70
N ASN A 297 12.22 0.63 9.18
CA ASN A 297 11.00 0.78 9.96
C ASN A 297 10.90 -0.17 11.18
N PHE A 298 11.33 -1.42 11.03
CA PHE A 298 11.44 -2.40 12.13
C PHE A 298 12.87 -2.49 12.68
N THR A 299 13.89 -2.29 11.83
CA THR A 299 15.31 -2.40 12.21
C THR A 299 15.64 -1.52 13.42
N LEU A 300 15.19 -0.25 13.41
CA LEU A 300 15.57 0.69 14.47
C LEU A 300 14.90 0.39 15.83
N PRO A 301 13.60 0.07 15.92
CA PRO A 301 13.00 -0.41 17.16
C PRO A 301 13.66 -1.68 17.71
N ILE A 302 14.03 -2.63 16.83
CA ILE A 302 14.77 -3.84 17.23
C ILE A 302 16.13 -3.44 17.82
N ALA A 303 16.86 -2.56 17.17
CA ALA A 303 18.19 -2.12 17.59
C ALA A 303 18.23 -1.39 18.94
N GLN A 304 17.10 -0.82 19.38
CA GLN A 304 17.02 -0.25 20.74
C GLN A 304 17.09 -1.32 21.84
N GLN A 305 16.68 -2.56 21.56
CA GLN A 305 16.51 -3.63 22.53
C GLN A 305 17.52 -4.77 22.37
N ALA A 306 17.91 -5.09 21.12
CA ALA A 306 18.84 -6.16 20.79
C ALA A 306 20.31 -5.72 20.87
N ALA A 307 21.23 -6.68 20.96
CA ALA A 307 22.68 -6.42 20.88
C ALA A 307 23.08 -5.91 19.49
N PHE A 308 22.45 -6.44 18.45
CA PHE A 308 22.78 -6.12 17.07
C PHE A 308 21.61 -6.42 16.12
N THR A 309 21.40 -5.56 15.14
CA THR A 309 20.37 -5.77 14.11
C THR A 309 21.00 -5.65 12.72
N TYR A 310 20.69 -6.62 11.85
CA TYR A 310 21.17 -6.64 10.47
C TYR A 310 20.00 -6.46 9.51
N GLY A 311 19.91 -5.26 8.90
CA GLY A 311 18.88 -4.90 7.94
C GLY A 311 19.29 -5.26 6.51
N ILE A 312 18.43 -5.94 5.76
CA ILE A 312 18.72 -6.36 4.38
C ILE A 312 17.56 -5.94 3.47
N GLU A 313 17.91 -5.24 2.38
CA GLU A 313 16.96 -4.66 1.43
C GLU A 313 17.52 -4.69 0.01
N GLY A 314 16.69 -4.90 -1.00
CA GLY A 314 17.10 -4.91 -2.40
C GLY A 314 17.43 -3.53 -2.98
N SER A 315 16.92 -2.46 -2.37
CA SER A 315 17.07 -1.09 -2.85
C SER A 315 18.24 -0.38 -2.16
N ALA A 316 19.33 -0.13 -2.91
CA ALA A 316 20.47 0.64 -2.38
C ALA A 316 20.09 2.04 -1.88
N PRO A 317 19.20 2.82 -2.53
CA PRO A 317 18.72 4.10 -1.99
C PRO A 317 18.01 3.96 -0.64
N LEU A 318 17.19 2.91 -0.44
CA LEU A 318 16.52 2.67 0.84
C LEU A 318 17.53 2.29 1.93
N ILE A 319 18.57 1.50 1.62
CA ILE A 319 19.66 1.21 2.57
C ILE A 319 20.42 2.47 2.96
N ALA A 320 20.71 3.36 2.01
CA ALA A 320 21.32 4.65 2.34
C ALA A 320 20.43 5.44 3.32
N ARG A 321 19.14 5.49 3.06
CA ARG A 321 18.13 6.12 3.94
C ARG A 321 18.06 5.46 5.32
N ALA A 322 18.10 4.13 5.38
CA ALA A 322 18.10 3.38 6.65
C ALA A 322 19.34 3.74 7.52
N ARG A 323 20.52 3.87 6.90
CA ARG A 323 21.73 4.33 7.60
C ARG A 323 21.62 5.76 8.10
N GLU A 324 21.08 6.67 7.31
CA GLU A 324 20.81 8.06 7.74
C GLU A 324 19.83 8.09 8.91
N ASN A 325 18.74 7.31 8.85
CA ASN A 325 17.78 7.20 9.93
C ASN A 325 18.41 6.60 11.19
N ALA A 326 19.25 5.58 11.07
CA ALA A 326 19.98 5.01 12.19
C ALA A 326 20.91 6.05 12.84
N ALA A 327 21.67 6.80 12.04
CA ALA A 327 22.56 7.85 12.53
C ALA A 327 21.79 8.97 13.24
N GLY A 328 20.68 9.43 12.64
CA GLY A 328 19.82 10.47 13.21
C GLY A 328 19.17 10.08 14.54
N ASN A 329 19.04 8.77 14.81
CA ASN A 329 18.52 8.22 16.07
C ASN A 329 19.62 7.70 17.02
N GLY A 330 20.92 7.87 16.70
CA GLY A 330 22.02 7.43 17.56
C GLY A 330 22.17 5.91 17.65
N LEU A 331 21.77 5.17 16.61
CA LEU A 331 21.77 3.70 16.60
C LEU A 331 22.80 3.09 15.65
N SER A 332 23.70 3.89 15.05
CA SER A 332 24.67 3.42 14.06
C SER A 332 25.56 2.27 14.55
N ASP A 333 25.90 2.24 15.84
CA ASP A 333 26.75 1.20 16.43
C ASP A 333 26.02 -0.12 16.72
N ARG A 334 24.67 -0.12 16.59
CA ARG A 334 23.81 -1.28 16.88
C ARG A 334 23.21 -1.92 15.64
N VAL A 335 23.43 -1.31 14.47
CA VAL A 335 22.87 -1.78 13.21
C VAL A 335 23.93 -1.89 12.14
N ASP A 336 23.76 -2.83 11.25
CA ASP A 336 24.42 -2.82 9.95
C ASP A 336 23.40 -3.15 8.86
N PHE A 337 23.71 -2.75 7.63
CA PHE A 337 22.79 -2.86 6.51
C PHE A 337 23.49 -3.40 5.27
N ALA A 338 22.82 -4.29 4.54
CA ALA A 338 23.29 -4.82 3.27
C ALA A 338 22.25 -4.69 2.16
N VAL A 339 22.75 -4.52 0.94
CA VAL A 339 21.91 -4.60 -0.27
C VAL A 339 21.98 -6.03 -0.79
N ALA A 340 20.81 -6.71 -0.86
CA ALA A 340 20.74 -8.04 -1.45
C ALA A 340 19.36 -8.26 -2.11
N ASN A 341 19.35 -8.93 -3.27
CA ASN A 341 18.12 -9.37 -3.90
C ASN A 341 17.55 -10.59 -3.18
N LEU A 342 16.63 -10.39 -2.26
CA LEU A 342 16.03 -11.44 -1.44
C LEU A 342 15.06 -12.38 -2.21
N PHE A 343 14.80 -12.08 -3.49
CA PHE A 343 14.04 -12.97 -4.36
C PHE A 343 14.92 -14.03 -5.03
N GLU A 344 16.25 -13.83 -5.06
CA GLU A 344 17.24 -14.65 -5.78
C GLU A 344 18.44 -14.95 -4.89
N ILE A 345 18.21 -15.61 -3.75
CA ILE A 345 19.26 -16.04 -2.83
C ILE A 345 19.55 -17.54 -2.98
N ALA A 346 20.78 -17.97 -2.70
CA ALA A 346 21.18 -19.36 -2.68
C ALA A 346 20.70 -20.06 -1.40
N ASP A 347 20.64 -21.39 -1.41
CA ASP A 347 20.18 -22.19 -0.27
C ASP A 347 21.09 -22.05 0.96
N ASP A 348 22.40 -21.78 0.76
CA ASP A 348 23.40 -21.55 1.79
C ASP A 348 23.60 -20.07 2.17
N TRP A 349 22.74 -19.20 1.66
CA TRP A 349 22.90 -17.75 1.84
C TRP A 349 22.95 -17.32 3.32
N PHE A 350 22.17 -17.97 4.18
CA PHE A 350 22.18 -17.66 5.61
C PHE A 350 23.54 -17.92 6.29
N ASP A 351 24.35 -18.84 5.75
CA ASP A 351 25.70 -19.12 6.25
C ASP A 351 26.68 -17.96 5.97
N THR A 352 26.34 -17.10 5.02
CA THR A 352 27.13 -15.91 4.67
C THR A 352 26.85 -14.71 5.58
N LEU A 353 25.77 -14.77 6.36
CA LEU A 353 25.35 -13.69 7.25
C LEU A 353 26.07 -13.73 8.59
N PRO A 354 26.11 -12.61 9.33
CA PRO A 354 26.46 -12.63 10.74
C PRO A 354 25.58 -13.62 11.49
N ARG A 355 26.11 -14.25 12.54
CA ARG A 355 25.28 -15.16 13.37
C ARG A 355 24.07 -14.41 13.92
N LEU A 356 22.87 -14.86 13.52
CA LEU A 356 21.57 -14.32 13.92
C LEU A 356 20.82 -15.40 14.70
N ASN A 357 20.04 -15.01 15.69
CA ASN A 357 19.18 -15.93 16.46
C ASN A 357 17.69 -15.61 16.35
N LYS A 358 17.33 -14.48 15.72
CA LYS A 358 15.96 -14.12 15.41
C LYS A 358 15.87 -13.47 14.03
N LEU A 359 14.74 -13.64 13.37
CA LEU A 359 14.46 -13.03 12.07
C LEU A 359 13.09 -12.35 12.09
N LEU A 360 13.03 -11.17 11.48
CA LEU A 360 11.81 -10.52 11.04
C LEU A 360 11.81 -10.52 9.51
N ILE A 361 10.70 -10.91 8.90
CA ILE A 361 10.55 -10.98 7.44
C ILE A 361 9.25 -10.28 7.07
N ASP A 362 9.34 -9.08 6.44
CA ASP A 362 8.17 -8.29 5.98
C ASP A 362 8.23 -8.10 4.45
N PRO A 363 7.95 -9.15 3.66
CA PRO A 363 8.12 -9.13 2.22
C PRO A 363 7.03 -8.32 1.51
N PRO A 364 7.28 -7.86 0.27
CA PRO A 364 6.24 -7.34 -0.59
C PRO A 364 5.23 -8.42 -1.00
N ARG A 365 4.19 -8.02 -1.77
CA ARG A 365 3.10 -8.93 -2.18
C ARG A 365 3.54 -10.15 -2.97
N ASP A 366 4.70 -10.10 -3.60
CA ASP A 366 5.29 -11.24 -4.33
C ASP A 366 5.82 -12.33 -3.38
N GLY A 367 5.84 -12.05 -2.06
CA GLY A 367 6.26 -12.98 -1.02
C GLY A 367 7.77 -13.10 -0.89
N ALA A 368 8.24 -14.10 -0.14
CA ALA A 368 9.64 -14.36 0.18
C ALA A 368 10.02 -15.83 -0.01
N LEU A 369 9.56 -16.45 -1.11
CA LEU A 369 9.72 -17.90 -1.31
C LEU A 369 11.18 -18.36 -1.25
N ALA A 370 12.12 -17.62 -1.85
CA ALA A 370 13.54 -17.94 -1.82
C ALA A 370 14.08 -17.90 -0.38
N VAL A 371 13.72 -16.85 0.37
CA VAL A 371 14.11 -16.70 1.79
C VAL A 371 13.58 -17.87 2.62
N VAL A 372 12.28 -18.20 2.49
CA VAL A 372 11.65 -19.29 3.26
C VAL A 372 12.29 -20.65 2.95
N LYS A 373 12.67 -20.89 1.71
CA LYS A 373 13.37 -22.15 1.31
C LYS A 373 14.77 -22.25 1.88
N ALA A 374 15.48 -21.13 1.95
CA ALA A 374 16.85 -21.07 2.46
C ALA A 374 16.95 -20.99 3.98
N LEU A 375 15.80 -20.84 4.72
CA LEU A 375 15.83 -20.83 6.17
C LEU A 375 16.51 -22.10 6.72
N PRO A 376 17.47 -21.96 7.64
CA PRO A 376 18.06 -23.12 8.30
C PRO A 376 16.98 -23.90 9.06
N PRO A 377 17.14 -25.23 9.19
CA PRO A 377 16.25 -26.02 10.04
C PRO A 377 16.18 -25.40 11.41
N ALA A 378 15.00 -25.35 12.01
CA ALA A 378 14.83 -24.84 13.36
C ALA A 378 15.77 -25.55 14.32
N ALA A 379 16.65 -24.80 14.99
CA ALA A 379 17.53 -25.28 16.03
C ALA A 379 16.77 -25.38 17.36
#